data_febf608961a114a65984af5911aa9004
#
_entry.id   febf608961a114a65984af5911aa9004
#
_cell.length_a   1.000
_cell.length_b   1.000
_cell.length_c   1.000
_cell.angle_alpha   90.00
_cell.angle_beta   90.00
_cell.angle_gamma   90.00
#
_symmetry.space_group_name_H-M   'P 1'
#
loop_
_entity.id
_entity.type
_entity.pdbx_description
1 polymer ?
#
loop_
_entity_poly.entity_id
_entity_poly.type
_entity_poly.pdbx_seq_one_letter_code
_entity_poly.pdbx_strand_id
1 'polypeptide(L)'
;MATAGKRIQTKRRVATPRARSPWAPTAIKVKPGAQRVFDVTVKLQRLVAAFGENAAAELLALDPGQMLRCLKGREKIGVATAQRIIDFEYMVDCALRVFHPDEVGPWLGQPEPLLGDAIPLNVLVLRGTSPVIAALTRIAAGAFA
;
A
#
# COMPACT_ATOMS: atom_id res chain seq x y z
N MET A 1 -43.02 -14.92 -39.55
CA MET A 1 -41.60 -14.63 -39.81
C MET A 1 -40.93 -14.40 -38.45
N ALA A 2 -40.17 -15.36 -38.03
CA ALA A 2 -39.42 -15.25 -36.80
C ALA A 2 -38.24 -14.28 -37.00
N THR A 3 -38.33 -13.06 -36.52
CA THR A 3 -37.18 -12.24 -36.31
C THR A 3 -36.30 -12.91 -35.28
N ALA A 4 -35.23 -13.54 -35.74
CA ALA A 4 -34.21 -14.02 -34.84
C ALA A 4 -33.70 -12.82 -34.02
N GLY A 5 -34.15 -12.75 -32.77
CA GLY A 5 -33.63 -11.79 -31.84
C GLY A 5 -32.11 -12.02 -31.81
N LYS A 6 -31.35 -11.08 -32.34
CA LYS A 6 -29.93 -11.01 -32.08
C LYS A 6 -29.81 -11.00 -30.58
N ARG A 7 -29.50 -12.13 -29.96
CA ARG A 7 -28.91 -12.15 -28.63
C ARG A 7 -27.71 -11.24 -28.73
N ILE A 8 -27.86 -10.06 -28.22
CA ILE A 8 -26.71 -9.24 -27.90
C ILE A 8 -25.98 -10.07 -26.84
N GLN A 9 -25.04 -10.89 -27.29
CA GLN A 9 -24.02 -11.35 -26.39
C GLN A 9 -23.31 -10.07 -25.95
N THR A 10 -23.78 -9.55 -24.84
CA THR A 10 -22.94 -8.70 -24.05
C THR A 10 -21.68 -9.54 -23.84
N LYS A 11 -20.66 -9.26 -24.63
CA LYS A 11 -19.33 -9.74 -24.32
C LYS A 11 -19.15 -9.39 -22.86
N ARG A 12 -19.31 -10.39 -21.98
CA ARG A 12 -18.77 -10.25 -20.65
C ARG A 12 -17.38 -9.75 -20.91
N ARG A 13 -17.14 -8.49 -20.60
CA ARG A 13 -15.78 -8.00 -20.52
C ARG A 13 -15.13 -9.02 -19.63
N VAL A 14 -14.34 -9.91 -20.22
CA VAL A 14 -13.38 -10.70 -19.48
C VAL A 14 -12.61 -9.63 -18.75
N ALA A 15 -12.93 -9.46 -17.48
CA ALA A 15 -12.20 -8.54 -16.65
C ALA A 15 -10.76 -8.97 -16.83
N THR A 16 -10.00 -8.17 -17.58
CA THR A 16 -8.55 -8.28 -17.55
C THR A 16 -8.21 -8.43 -16.08
N PRO A 17 -7.49 -9.50 -15.68
CA PRO A 17 -7.15 -9.66 -14.29
C PRO A 17 -6.49 -8.36 -13.88
N ARG A 18 -7.21 -7.54 -13.11
CA ARG A 18 -6.66 -6.34 -12.52
C ARG A 18 -5.40 -6.80 -11.84
N ALA A 19 -4.26 -6.23 -12.23
CA ALA A 19 -3.03 -6.46 -11.52
C ALA A 19 -3.38 -6.38 -10.04
N ARG A 20 -3.14 -7.47 -9.28
CA ARG A 20 -3.49 -7.52 -7.88
C ARG A 20 -2.91 -6.27 -7.24
N SER A 21 -3.76 -5.47 -6.63
CA SER A 21 -3.27 -4.35 -5.83
C SER A 21 -2.18 -4.88 -4.91
N PRO A 22 -1.01 -4.25 -4.82
CA PRO A 22 0.04 -4.67 -3.91
C PRO A 22 -0.43 -4.72 -2.45
N TRP A 23 -1.56 -4.07 -2.17
CA TRP A 23 -2.24 -4.04 -0.89
C TRP A 23 -3.35 -5.09 -0.75
N ALA A 24 -3.65 -5.84 -1.81
CA ALA A 24 -4.63 -6.93 -1.69
C ALA A 24 -4.14 -7.92 -0.64
N PRO A 25 -4.99 -8.33 0.31
CA PRO A 25 -4.60 -9.33 1.28
C PRO A 25 -4.23 -10.60 0.53
N THR A 26 -2.94 -10.88 0.50
CA THR A 26 -2.45 -12.17 0.03
C THR A 26 -2.91 -13.18 1.06
N ALA A 27 -3.74 -14.15 0.67
CA ALA A 27 -4.06 -15.27 1.53
C ALA A 27 -2.75 -15.96 1.90
N ILE A 28 -2.21 -15.61 3.05
CA ILE A 28 -1.01 -16.23 3.58
C ILE A 28 -1.44 -17.62 4.04
N LYS A 29 -1.11 -18.64 3.27
CA LYS A 29 -1.18 -20.00 3.74
C LYS A 29 -0.13 -20.17 4.84
N VAL A 30 -0.52 -19.94 6.08
CA VAL A 30 0.32 -20.17 7.23
C VAL A 30 0.42 -21.69 7.39
N LYS A 31 1.58 -22.27 7.13
CA LYS A 31 1.85 -23.65 7.55
C LYS A 31 1.78 -23.68 9.09
N PRO A 32 1.01 -24.60 9.69
CA PRO A 32 1.02 -24.76 11.13
C PRO A 32 2.47 -25.03 11.59
N GLY A 33 2.97 -24.23 12.53
CA GLY A 33 4.32 -24.35 13.09
C GLY A 33 5.39 -23.47 12.47
N ALA A 34 5.09 -22.71 11.43
CA ALA A 34 6.00 -21.67 10.98
C ALA A 34 5.97 -20.50 12.00
N GLN A 35 7.05 -20.32 12.74
CA GLN A 35 7.27 -19.06 13.45
C GLN A 35 7.06 -17.94 12.43
N ARG A 36 6.25 -16.96 12.78
CA ARG A 36 6.09 -15.73 12.00
C ARG A 36 7.43 -15.00 12.01
N VAL A 37 8.32 -15.39 11.14
CA VAL A 37 9.43 -14.53 10.79
C VAL A 37 8.76 -13.38 10.05
N PHE A 38 8.70 -12.22 10.70
CA PHE A 38 8.36 -10.99 10.02
C PHE A 38 9.45 -10.76 8.99
N ASP A 39 9.21 -11.25 7.78
CA ASP A 39 10.17 -11.05 6.71
C ASP A 39 10.02 -9.60 6.24
N VAL A 40 10.83 -8.74 6.85
CA VAL A 40 10.87 -7.30 6.56
C VAL A 40 11.25 -7.08 5.10
N THR A 41 11.97 -8.02 4.49
CA THR A 41 12.33 -7.97 3.07
C THR A 41 11.10 -8.09 2.18
N VAL A 42 10.17 -8.99 2.50
CA VAL A 42 8.90 -9.11 1.77
C VAL A 42 8.07 -7.82 1.90
N LYS A 43 8.05 -7.23 3.08
CA LYS A 43 7.37 -5.96 3.33
C LYS A 43 8.00 -4.82 2.51
N LEU A 44 9.31 -4.77 2.45
CA LEU A 44 10.05 -3.82 1.61
C LEU A 44 9.75 -4.01 0.12
N GLN A 45 9.71 -5.25 -0.36
CA GLN A 45 9.35 -5.56 -1.74
C GLN A 45 7.94 -5.08 -2.09
N ARG A 46 6.98 -5.25 -1.18
CA ARG A 46 5.60 -4.76 -1.35
C ARG A 46 5.55 -3.24 -1.41
N LEU A 47 6.32 -2.56 -0.57
CA LEU A 47 6.41 -1.11 -0.55
C LEU A 47 6.96 -0.58 -1.89
N VAL A 48 8.03 -1.18 -2.38
CA VAL A 48 8.64 -0.82 -3.66
C VAL A 48 7.71 -1.10 -4.84
N ALA A 49 7.01 -2.22 -4.82
CA ALA A 49 6.01 -2.54 -5.86
C ALA A 49 4.86 -1.53 -5.91
N ALA A 50 4.49 -0.97 -4.76
CA ALA A 50 3.40 0.00 -4.66
C ALA A 50 3.80 1.42 -5.07
N PHE A 51 4.94 1.88 -4.62
CA PHE A 51 5.37 3.29 -4.74
C PHE A 51 6.53 3.52 -5.72
N GLY A 52 7.19 2.46 -6.15
CA GLY A 52 8.43 2.53 -6.89
C GLY A 52 9.66 2.69 -5.99
N GLU A 53 10.83 2.44 -6.58
CA GLU A 53 12.08 2.43 -5.82
C GLU A 53 12.44 3.81 -5.25
N ASN A 54 12.24 4.88 -6.02
CA ASN A 54 12.60 6.23 -5.60
C ASN A 54 11.75 6.72 -4.43
N ALA A 55 10.43 6.55 -4.50
CA ALA A 55 9.54 6.96 -3.42
C ALA A 55 9.75 6.12 -2.16
N ALA A 56 9.97 4.82 -2.31
CA ALA A 56 10.26 3.94 -1.18
C ALA A 56 11.61 4.30 -0.52
N ALA A 57 12.65 4.59 -1.30
CA ALA A 57 13.93 5.04 -0.77
C ALA A 57 13.79 6.35 0.03
N GLU A 58 13.03 7.30 -0.50
CA GLU A 58 12.75 8.57 0.18
C GLU A 58 11.97 8.36 1.48
N LEU A 59 10.91 7.55 1.46
CA LEU A 59 10.12 7.23 2.65
C LEU A 59 10.95 6.56 3.76
N LEU A 60 11.90 5.72 3.38
CA LEU A 60 12.74 4.98 4.30
C LEU A 60 14.05 5.70 4.63
N ALA A 61 14.31 6.85 4.01
CA ALA A 61 15.57 7.57 4.10
C ALA A 61 16.79 6.69 3.76
N LEU A 62 16.66 5.88 2.72
CA LEU A 62 17.71 5.03 2.19
C LEU A 62 18.28 5.60 0.90
N ASP A 63 19.56 5.40 0.73
CA ASP A 63 20.21 5.60 -0.57
C ASP A 63 19.69 4.55 -1.58
N PRO A 64 19.47 4.90 -2.88
CA PRO A 64 19.00 3.95 -3.89
C PRO A 64 19.85 2.68 -4.01
N GLY A 65 21.17 2.79 -3.91
CA GLY A 65 22.07 1.65 -3.90
C GLY A 65 21.88 0.75 -2.68
N GLN A 66 21.69 1.32 -1.51
CA GLN A 66 21.38 0.60 -0.29
C GLN A 66 20.02 -0.09 -0.38
N MET A 67 19.03 0.59 -0.94
CA MET A 67 17.71 0.01 -1.20
C MET A 67 17.81 -1.26 -2.05
N LEU A 68 18.54 -1.22 -3.14
CA LEU A 68 18.77 -2.38 -4.01
C LEU A 68 19.47 -3.53 -3.28
N ARG A 69 20.48 -3.24 -2.47
CA ARG A 69 21.17 -4.27 -1.68
C ARG A 69 20.25 -4.92 -0.65
N CYS A 70 19.41 -4.15 0.00
CA CYS A 70 18.40 -4.66 0.92
C CYS A 70 17.35 -5.52 0.20
N LEU A 71 16.87 -5.09 -0.97
CA LEU A 71 15.90 -5.85 -1.78
C LEU A 71 16.44 -7.19 -2.25
N LYS A 72 17.73 -7.25 -2.59
CA LYS A 72 18.42 -8.47 -3.03
C LYS A 72 18.90 -9.35 -1.87
N GLY A 73 18.64 -8.96 -0.64
CA GLY A 73 19.10 -9.69 0.54
C GLY A 73 20.62 -9.63 0.78
N ARG A 74 21.34 -8.73 0.10
CA ARG A 74 22.79 -8.56 0.23
C ARG A 74 23.19 -7.71 1.42
N GLU A 75 22.30 -6.90 1.93
CA GLU A 75 22.48 -6.04 3.09
C GLU A 75 21.33 -6.25 4.06
N LYS A 76 21.63 -6.34 5.34
CA LYS A 76 20.61 -6.44 6.39
C LYS A 76 19.89 -5.10 6.54
N ILE A 77 18.58 -5.17 6.68
CA ILE A 77 17.77 -4.01 6.99
C ILE A 77 18.04 -3.63 8.45
N GLY A 78 18.51 -2.40 8.66
CA GLY A 78 18.77 -1.87 10.00
C GLY A 78 17.48 -1.74 10.83
N VAL A 79 17.63 -1.72 12.16
CA VAL A 79 16.48 -1.65 13.09
C VAL A 79 15.61 -0.42 12.84
N ALA A 80 16.22 0.75 12.63
CA ALA A 80 15.47 1.98 12.36
C ALA A 80 14.66 1.90 11.05
N THR A 81 15.25 1.35 10.01
CA THR A 81 14.56 1.15 8.72
C THR A 81 13.47 0.11 8.84
N ALA A 82 13.71 -1.00 9.53
CA ALA A 82 12.70 -2.02 9.80
C ALA A 82 11.50 -1.43 10.55
N GLN A 83 11.73 -0.58 11.55
CA GLN A 83 10.67 0.11 12.27
C GLN A 83 9.84 1.01 11.35
N ARG A 84 10.47 1.76 10.48
CA ARG A 84 9.75 2.60 9.49
C ARG A 84 8.90 1.77 8.54
N ILE A 85 9.41 0.62 8.09
CA ILE A 85 8.65 -0.29 7.23
C ILE A 85 7.41 -0.80 7.97
N ILE A 86 7.54 -1.20 9.22
CA ILE A 86 6.43 -1.67 10.07
C ILE A 86 5.41 -0.55 10.28
N ASP A 87 5.86 0.65 10.63
CA ASP A 87 4.99 1.81 10.83
C ASP A 87 4.22 2.17 9.56
N PHE A 88 4.90 2.11 8.42
CA PHE A 88 4.29 2.37 7.13
C PHE A 88 3.23 1.32 6.78
N GLU A 89 3.51 0.04 7.00
CA GLU A 89 2.51 -1.02 6.79
C GLU A 89 1.29 -0.84 7.70
N TYR A 90 1.51 -0.48 8.94
CA TYR A 90 0.39 -0.19 9.86
C TYR A 90 -0.47 0.97 9.34
N MET A 91 0.16 2.02 8.84
CA MET A 91 -0.55 3.14 8.22
C MET A 91 -1.37 2.69 7.01
N VAL A 92 -0.79 1.84 6.16
CA VAL A 92 -1.51 1.28 5.00
C VAL A 92 -2.69 0.41 5.44
N ASP A 93 -2.54 -0.40 6.47
CA ASP A 93 -3.65 -1.17 7.03
C ASP A 93 -4.77 -0.25 7.54
N CYS A 94 -4.43 0.87 8.16
CA CYS A 94 -5.41 1.89 8.55
C CYS A 94 -6.12 2.50 7.32
N ALA A 95 -5.37 2.79 6.26
CA ALA A 95 -5.93 3.31 5.01
C ALA A 95 -6.88 2.31 4.34
N LEU A 96 -6.55 1.03 4.34
CA LEU A 96 -7.38 -0.04 3.76
C LEU A 96 -8.70 -0.28 4.51
N ARG A 97 -8.81 0.18 5.75
CA ARG A 97 -10.08 0.17 6.48
C ARG A 97 -11.04 1.27 6.04
N VAL A 98 -10.52 2.29 5.40
CA VAL A 98 -11.26 3.49 4.99
C VAL A 98 -11.48 3.52 3.49
N PHE A 99 -10.47 3.16 2.74
CA PHE A 99 -10.43 3.24 1.29
C PHE A 99 -10.37 1.87 0.64
N HIS A 100 -10.89 1.78 -0.56
CA HIS A 100 -10.63 0.64 -1.42
C HIS A 100 -9.12 0.57 -1.75
N PRO A 101 -8.53 -0.62 -1.93
CA PRO A 101 -7.10 -0.76 -2.27
C PRO A 101 -6.61 0.11 -3.43
N ASP A 102 -7.47 0.30 -4.45
CA ASP A 102 -7.15 1.13 -5.63
C ASP A 102 -7.12 2.64 -5.31
N GLU A 103 -7.70 3.06 -4.20
CA GLU A 103 -7.82 4.46 -3.79
C GLU A 103 -6.69 4.92 -2.87
N VAL A 104 -6.01 3.98 -2.22
CA VAL A 104 -4.95 4.31 -1.24
C VAL A 104 -3.79 5.04 -1.90
N GLY A 105 -3.30 4.54 -3.04
CA GLY A 105 -2.22 5.18 -3.79
C GLY A 105 -2.57 6.61 -4.23
N PRO A 106 -3.68 6.82 -4.95
CA PRO A 106 -4.15 8.15 -5.33
C PRO A 106 -4.36 9.08 -4.14
N TRP A 107 -4.94 8.61 -3.04
CA TRP A 107 -5.14 9.42 -1.84
C TRP A 107 -3.81 9.88 -1.22
N LEU A 108 -2.81 9.02 -1.18
CA LEU A 108 -1.48 9.37 -0.67
C LEU A 108 -0.78 10.46 -1.50
N GLY A 109 -1.13 10.59 -2.77
CA GLY A 109 -0.55 11.55 -3.70
C GLY A 109 -1.33 12.86 -3.86
N GLN A 110 -2.45 13.03 -3.18
CA GLN A 110 -3.32 14.20 -3.31
C GLN A 110 -3.38 15.02 -2.02
N PRO A 111 -3.63 16.34 -2.12
CA PRO A 111 -3.84 17.17 -0.92
C PRO A 111 -4.98 16.64 -0.06
N GLU A 112 -4.74 16.56 1.24
CA GLU A 112 -5.72 16.10 2.22
C GLU A 112 -6.11 17.25 3.17
N PRO A 113 -7.39 17.65 3.21
CA PRO A 113 -7.84 18.77 4.05
C PRO A 113 -7.55 18.57 5.54
N LEU A 114 -7.63 17.33 6.04
CA LEU A 114 -7.33 17.03 7.44
C LEU A 114 -5.84 17.13 7.80
N LEU A 115 -4.99 17.24 6.78
CA LEU A 115 -3.55 17.49 6.92
C LEU A 115 -3.17 18.94 6.56
N GLY A 116 -4.15 19.85 6.53
CA GLY A 116 -3.93 21.24 6.11
C GLY A 116 -3.59 21.37 4.63
N ASP A 117 -4.26 20.57 3.78
CA ASP A 117 -4.03 20.46 2.33
C ASP A 117 -2.62 19.96 1.95
N ALA A 118 -1.90 19.38 2.91
CA ALA A 118 -0.64 18.72 2.62
C ALA A 118 -0.87 17.35 1.95
N ILE A 119 0.05 16.96 1.10
CA ILE A 119 0.05 15.62 0.48
C ILE A 119 0.48 14.60 1.53
N PRO A 120 -0.33 13.56 1.81
CA PRO A 120 -0.01 12.56 2.83
C PRO A 120 1.37 11.95 2.70
N LEU A 121 1.80 11.66 1.47
CA LEU A 121 3.12 11.10 1.21
C LEU A 121 4.26 12.04 1.70
N ASN A 122 4.11 13.33 1.48
CA ASN A 122 5.08 14.33 1.97
C ASN A 122 5.06 14.42 3.50
N VAL A 123 3.88 14.33 4.11
CA VAL A 123 3.76 14.30 5.57
C VAL A 123 4.44 13.06 6.16
N LEU A 124 4.29 11.89 5.52
CA LEU A 124 4.97 10.66 5.93
C LEU A 124 6.48 10.83 5.94
N VAL A 125 7.05 11.43 4.88
CA VAL A 125 8.50 11.66 4.78
C VAL A 125 8.98 12.65 5.85
N LEU A 126 8.26 13.75 6.05
CA LEU A 126 8.71 14.86 6.89
C LEU A 126 8.35 14.70 8.37
N ARG A 127 7.22 14.06 8.67
CA ARG A 127 6.63 14.01 10.02
C ARG A 127 6.38 12.60 10.53
N GLY A 128 6.56 11.58 9.68
CA GLY A 128 6.24 10.19 10.02
C GLY A 128 4.76 9.85 9.87
N THR A 129 4.39 8.69 10.41
CA THR A 129 3.07 8.08 10.19
C THR A 129 1.96 8.65 11.07
N SER A 130 2.28 9.17 12.25
CA SER A 130 1.30 9.61 13.25
C SER A 130 0.26 10.61 12.73
N PRO A 131 0.62 11.71 12.05
CA PRO A 131 -0.38 12.66 11.53
C PRO A 131 -1.31 12.02 10.50
N VAL A 132 -0.77 11.14 9.65
CA VAL A 132 -1.53 10.46 8.60
C VAL A 132 -2.50 9.45 9.20
N ILE A 133 -2.09 8.69 10.21
CA ILE A 133 -2.96 7.77 10.94
C ILE A 133 -4.08 8.54 11.65
N ALA A 134 -3.77 9.69 12.26
CA ALA A 134 -4.78 10.53 12.88
C ALA A 134 -5.82 11.05 11.88
N ALA A 135 -5.38 11.47 10.69
CA ALA A 135 -6.27 11.87 9.60
C ALA A 135 -7.17 10.71 9.15
N LEU A 136 -6.60 9.52 8.94
CA LEU A 136 -7.35 8.31 8.58
C LEU A 136 -8.39 7.94 9.64
N THR A 137 -8.06 8.04 10.91
CA THR A 137 -8.98 7.80 12.02
C THR A 137 -10.15 8.77 11.98
N ARG A 138 -9.90 10.04 11.69
CA ARG A 138 -10.97 11.05 11.54
C ARG A 138 -11.84 10.80 10.33
N ILE A 139 -11.27 10.40 9.21
CA ILE A 139 -12.03 10.02 8.00
C ILE A 139 -12.93 8.82 8.31
N ALA A 140 -12.41 7.80 8.96
CA ALA A 140 -13.17 6.63 9.38
C ALA A 140 -14.34 6.99 10.29
N ALA A 141 -14.13 7.89 11.25
CA ALA A 141 -15.18 8.37 12.14
C ALA A 141 -16.28 9.16 11.39
N GLY A 142 -15.88 9.99 10.41
CA GLY A 142 -16.80 10.74 9.57
C GLY A 142 -17.62 9.89 8.60
N ALA A 143 -17.07 8.77 8.15
CA ALA A 143 -17.75 7.86 7.23
C ALA A 143 -18.95 7.13 7.87
N PHE A 144 -19.02 7.08 9.18
CA PHE A 144 -20.10 6.45 9.96
C PHE A 144 -21.00 7.43 10.70
N ALA A 145 -20.80 8.70 10.47
CA ALA A 145 -21.63 9.74 11.06
C ALA A 145 -22.93 9.95 10.28
#